data_b2a24cfb766bc0f818b116fe3b2625da
#
_entry.id   b2a24cfb766bc0f818b116fe3b2625da
#
_cell.length_a   1.000
_cell.length_b   1.000
_cell.length_c   1.000
_cell.angle_alpha   90.00
_cell.angle_beta   90.00
_cell.angle_gamma   90.00
#
_symmetry.space_group_name_H-M   'P 1'
#
loop_
_entity.id
_entity.type
_entity.pdbx_description
1 polymer ?
#
loop_
_entity_poly.entity_id
_entity_poly.type
_entity_poly.pdbx_seq_one_letter_code
_entity_poly.pdbx_strand_id
1 'polypeptide(L)'
;MKGRGWIGVVGIVAAVCLTPGLVRAQAFRYQPQSGTGAAQANAFSAQADDASALYYNPAGMTQLSGVQWSSTMQFVGASVGFHNAAGQRASGDGGGTIALPPPSQIYLTANLGDVLSSSLKGLVVGIGLNTPYALKSRYSDSNPFNTAVTSAAIPMMTIKPTMAYAITDRLSVGLGADIYTFSSFVGDGHVEQRVIWPGGGGVPAGASVEFNGKGTGVGMNASLLYHALMNSEGQPIANIGLIYRSQAVVPLRGQMLVNGAPVASTDTTLVLPPMYTMAFAVWPIRDPRREWKLEMDVDYVGWKTVRNTDIGLSSGGVIRQPQNWKTVPTVSVGTEYKWRRPEMLPNWDIAWRGGYTYTQSQVPDATFNPSTPSLFSHTVATGLGVTCLDGGVFMGVVPCGHTSTGGWAPASIGLDVSFQAWLYEPRTISGNNNPTVNGTYTAQLYLGALSLRIGF
;
A
#
# COMPACT_ATOMS: atom_id res chain seq x y z
N MET A 1 26.87 3.13 33.86
CA MET A 1 27.19 3.79 32.58
C MET A 1 26.30 3.25 31.45
N LYS A 2 24.96 3.38 31.52
CA LYS A 2 24.00 2.80 30.51
C LYS A 2 23.12 3.85 29.80
N GLY A 3 23.40 5.15 29.94
CA GLY A 3 22.52 6.20 29.41
C GLY A 3 23.00 6.95 28.16
N ARG A 4 24.21 6.74 27.67
CA ARG A 4 24.79 7.57 26.60
C ARG A 4 24.53 7.07 25.16
N GLY A 5 24.16 5.80 24.96
CA GLY A 5 23.90 5.24 23.63
C GLY A 5 22.54 5.66 23.01
N TRP A 6 21.55 5.91 23.85
CA TRP A 6 20.18 6.22 23.39
C TRP A 6 20.00 7.64 22.88
N ILE A 7 20.77 8.61 23.41
CA ILE A 7 20.69 10.02 22.97
C ILE A 7 21.18 10.18 21.53
N GLY A 8 22.15 9.37 21.10
CA GLY A 8 22.65 9.39 19.72
C GLY A 8 21.62 8.89 18.68
N VAL A 9 20.86 7.84 19.00
CA VAL A 9 19.87 7.24 18.09
C VAL A 9 18.64 8.14 17.94
N VAL A 10 18.15 8.72 19.04
CA VAL A 10 17.03 9.70 19.01
C VAL A 10 17.45 10.98 18.28
N GLY A 11 18.71 11.42 18.41
CA GLY A 11 19.24 12.57 17.71
C GLY A 11 19.35 12.39 16.19
N ILE A 12 19.67 11.18 15.70
CA ILE A 12 19.74 10.88 14.26
C ILE A 12 18.34 10.83 13.65
N VAL A 13 17.35 10.26 14.32
CA VAL A 13 15.95 10.24 13.87
C VAL A 13 15.37 11.65 13.79
N ALA A 14 15.71 12.53 14.76
CA ALA A 14 15.26 13.94 14.75
C ALA A 14 15.95 14.79 13.67
N ALA A 15 17.21 14.52 13.33
CA ALA A 15 17.97 15.29 12.35
C ALA A 15 17.54 15.06 10.90
N VAL A 16 17.00 13.88 10.57
CA VAL A 16 16.49 13.55 9.22
C VAL A 16 15.17 14.29 8.93
N CYS A 17 14.40 14.67 9.96
CA CYS A 17 13.13 15.39 9.81
C CYS A 17 13.27 16.92 9.59
N LEU A 18 14.48 17.49 9.62
CA LEU A 18 14.69 18.95 9.65
C LEU A 18 15.31 19.58 8.39
N THR A 19 15.48 18.84 7.30
CA THR A 19 15.90 19.45 6.03
C THR A 19 14.67 19.84 5.19
N PRO A 20 14.38 21.13 4.96
CA PRO A 20 13.34 21.58 4.04
C PRO A 20 13.84 21.36 2.60
N GLY A 21 13.77 20.16 2.11
CA GLY A 21 14.08 19.79 0.74
C GLY A 21 12.79 19.47 -0.02
N LEU A 22 12.63 20.06 -1.18
CA LEU A 22 11.57 19.91 -2.19
C LEU A 22 10.87 18.53 -2.19
N VAL A 23 9.62 18.53 -1.89
CA VAL A 23 8.81 17.43 -1.45
C VAL A 23 7.63 17.14 -2.40
N ARG A 24 7.24 15.86 -2.68
CA ARG A 24 6.29 15.51 -3.79
C ARG A 24 5.59 14.13 -3.64
N ALA A 25 4.26 13.90 -3.94
CA ALA A 25 3.36 12.72 -3.65
C ALA A 25 3.34 11.50 -4.61
N GLN A 26 2.75 10.31 -4.24
CA GLN A 26 2.77 9.06 -5.04
C GLN A 26 1.48 8.89 -5.87
N ALA A 27 1.56 8.76 -7.22
CA ALA A 27 0.45 8.75 -8.17
C ALA A 27 -0.66 7.72 -7.87
N PHE A 28 -0.47 6.46 -8.24
CA PHE A 28 -1.46 5.40 -8.10
C PHE A 28 -0.97 4.25 -7.20
N ARG A 29 0.12 4.44 -6.44
CA ARG A 29 0.54 3.49 -5.42
C ARG A 29 -0.36 3.64 -4.19
N TYR A 30 -0.95 2.53 -3.78
CA TYR A 30 -1.77 2.43 -2.59
C TYR A 30 -0.98 1.70 -1.49
N GLN A 31 -0.51 2.46 -0.49
CA GLN A 31 0.43 1.96 0.52
C GLN A 31 -0.16 1.00 1.56
N PRO A 32 -1.39 1.22 2.11
CA PRO A 32 -1.92 0.37 3.18
C PRO A 32 -2.26 -1.02 2.67
N GLN A 33 -1.50 -2.03 3.11
CA GLN A 33 -1.67 -3.42 2.67
C GLN A 33 -1.98 -4.38 3.84
N SER A 34 -2.23 -3.85 5.04
CA SER A 34 -2.79 -4.58 6.20
C SER A 34 -3.34 -3.58 7.20
N GLY A 35 -4.17 -4.04 8.17
CA GLY A 35 -4.64 -3.20 9.27
C GLY A 35 -3.51 -2.80 10.22
N THR A 36 -2.61 -3.73 10.53
CA THR A 36 -1.43 -3.48 11.38
C THR A 36 -0.50 -2.43 10.78
N GLY A 37 -0.15 -2.57 9.50
CA GLY A 37 0.67 -1.60 8.77
C GLY A 37 -0.05 -0.26 8.60
N ALA A 38 -1.34 -0.27 8.25
CA ALA A 38 -2.14 0.94 8.12
C ALA A 38 -2.18 1.74 9.44
N ALA A 39 -2.34 1.08 10.59
CA ALA A 39 -2.36 1.72 11.89
C ALA A 39 -1.05 2.45 12.26
N GLN A 40 0.06 2.07 11.61
CA GLN A 40 1.41 2.63 11.81
C GLN A 40 1.85 3.51 10.63
N ALA A 41 0.89 4.02 9.83
CA ALA A 41 1.15 4.79 8.62
C ALA A 41 2.14 4.08 7.67
N ASN A 42 2.07 2.74 7.61
CA ASN A 42 2.87 1.82 6.80
C ASN A 42 4.36 1.64 7.22
N ALA A 43 4.80 2.15 8.37
CA ALA A 43 6.09 1.84 8.97
C ALA A 43 6.02 0.47 9.68
N PHE A 44 6.23 -0.61 8.90
CA PHE A 44 6.06 -1.99 9.36
C PHE A 44 7.09 -2.97 8.78
N SER A 45 8.02 -2.50 7.95
CA SER A 45 8.90 -3.38 7.15
C SER A 45 10.07 -3.98 7.94
N ALA A 46 10.42 -3.41 9.11
CA ALA A 46 11.42 -3.96 10.02
C ALA A 46 10.80 -4.73 11.21
N GLN A 47 9.53 -4.46 11.55
CA GLN A 47 8.73 -5.29 12.45
C GLN A 47 8.27 -6.56 11.74
N ALA A 48 7.45 -6.46 10.71
CA ALA A 48 6.99 -7.52 9.80
C ALA A 48 6.69 -8.86 10.51
N ASP A 49 5.87 -8.83 11.59
CA ASP A 49 5.62 -9.93 12.51
C ASP A 49 4.19 -10.51 12.44
N ASP A 50 3.49 -10.27 11.32
CA ASP A 50 2.22 -10.93 10.99
C ASP A 50 2.22 -11.42 9.53
N ALA A 51 1.15 -12.11 9.07
CA ALA A 51 1.09 -12.69 7.72
C ALA A 51 1.26 -11.65 6.59
N SER A 52 0.99 -10.36 6.84
CA SER A 52 1.23 -9.28 5.87
C SER A 52 2.73 -8.97 5.67
N ALA A 53 3.62 -9.55 6.47
CA ALA A 53 5.07 -9.56 6.21
C ALA A 53 5.36 -10.01 4.78
N LEU A 54 4.56 -10.93 4.23
CA LEU A 54 4.60 -11.35 2.83
C LEU A 54 4.62 -10.16 1.85
N TYR A 55 3.94 -9.06 2.18
CA TYR A 55 3.99 -7.83 1.41
C TYR A 55 5.08 -6.87 1.92
N TYR A 56 5.08 -6.51 3.21
CA TYR A 56 5.97 -5.44 3.73
C TYR A 56 7.44 -5.84 3.69
N ASN A 57 7.78 -7.02 4.19
CA ASN A 57 9.13 -7.60 4.14
C ASN A 57 9.04 -9.14 4.18
N PRO A 58 9.09 -9.82 3.04
CA PRO A 58 9.03 -11.29 2.98
C PRO A 58 9.97 -12.02 3.94
N ALA A 59 11.18 -11.50 4.19
CA ALA A 59 12.10 -12.11 5.16
C ALA A 59 11.52 -12.16 6.58
N GLY A 60 10.60 -11.25 6.92
CA GLY A 60 9.88 -11.23 8.20
C GLY A 60 8.97 -12.44 8.41
N MET A 61 8.56 -13.14 7.36
CA MET A 61 7.76 -14.36 7.47
C MET A 61 8.44 -15.43 8.33
N THR A 62 9.77 -15.43 8.42
CA THR A 62 10.53 -16.37 9.26
C THR A 62 10.28 -16.20 10.76
N GLN A 63 9.68 -15.08 11.19
CA GLN A 63 9.26 -14.83 12.57
C GLN A 63 7.93 -15.51 12.93
N LEU A 64 7.20 -16.03 11.91
CA LEU A 64 5.87 -16.62 12.07
C LEU A 64 5.96 -18.12 12.31
N SER A 65 5.20 -18.62 13.29
CA SER A 65 5.06 -20.04 13.59
C SER A 65 3.81 -20.62 12.94
N GLY A 66 3.79 -21.92 12.70
CA GLY A 66 2.65 -22.67 12.20
C GLY A 66 2.10 -22.15 10.87
N VAL A 67 0.78 -22.10 10.76
CA VAL A 67 0.06 -21.49 9.64
C VAL A 67 -0.54 -20.18 10.10
N GLN A 68 -0.31 -19.09 9.35
CA GLN A 68 -0.89 -17.78 9.65
C GLN A 68 -1.74 -17.31 8.49
N TRP A 69 -2.94 -16.86 8.79
CA TRP A 69 -3.85 -16.25 7.84
C TRP A 69 -4.24 -14.84 8.29
N SER A 70 -4.33 -13.92 7.35
CA SER A 70 -4.91 -12.62 7.61
C SER A 70 -5.73 -12.11 6.44
N SER A 71 -6.81 -11.39 6.73
CA SER A 71 -7.62 -10.68 5.75
C SER A 71 -7.94 -9.29 6.26
N THR A 72 -7.86 -8.31 5.37
CA THR A 72 -8.14 -6.91 5.68
C THR A 72 -9.20 -6.37 4.73
N MET A 73 -10.24 -5.78 5.27
CA MET A 73 -11.24 -5.01 4.56
C MET A 73 -10.96 -3.51 4.77
N GLN A 74 -11.03 -2.73 3.71
CA GLN A 74 -10.77 -1.30 3.76
C GLN A 74 -11.95 -0.49 3.24
N PHE A 75 -12.15 0.69 3.84
CA PHE A 75 -13.19 1.65 3.51
C PHE A 75 -12.52 2.98 3.20
N VAL A 76 -12.70 3.51 2.00
CA VAL A 76 -12.01 4.71 1.54
C VAL A 76 -13.00 5.78 1.14
N GLY A 77 -12.88 6.95 1.75
CA GLY A 77 -13.59 8.18 1.35
C GLY A 77 -12.57 9.18 0.81
N ALA A 78 -12.79 9.68 -0.41
CA ALA A 78 -11.90 10.65 -1.04
C ALA A 78 -12.70 11.83 -1.60
N SER A 79 -12.14 13.03 -1.50
CA SER A 79 -12.66 14.23 -2.13
C SER A 79 -11.53 15.03 -2.78
N VAL A 80 -11.81 15.57 -3.97
CA VAL A 80 -10.90 16.44 -4.71
C VAL A 80 -11.66 17.72 -5.06
N GLY A 81 -11.05 18.88 -4.79
CA GLY A 81 -11.54 20.19 -5.20
C GLY A 81 -10.63 20.80 -6.25
N PHE A 82 -11.19 21.60 -7.14
CA PHE A 82 -10.47 22.38 -8.15
C PHE A 82 -11.07 23.75 -8.30
N HIS A 83 -10.23 24.76 -8.54
CA HIS A 83 -10.62 26.07 -9.04
C HIS A 83 -9.52 26.67 -9.92
N ASN A 84 -9.91 27.41 -10.94
CA ASN A 84 -8.98 28.09 -11.84
C ASN A 84 -9.06 29.63 -11.71
N ALA A 85 -8.18 30.33 -12.41
CA ALA A 85 -8.14 31.79 -12.43
C ALA A 85 -9.41 32.44 -13.03
N ALA A 86 -10.16 31.73 -13.88
CA ALA A 86 -11.43 32.18 -14.43
C ALA A 86 -12.63 31.99 -13.47
N GLY A 87 -12.39 31.52 -12.22
CA GLY A 87 -13.44 31.28 -11.23
C GLY A 87 -14.23 29.98 -11.43
N GLN A 88 -13.88 29.17 -12.41
CA GLN A 88 -14.52 27.86 -12.62
C GLN A 88 -14.09 26.89 -11.52
N ARG A 89 -15.00 26.06 -11.07
CA ARG A 89 -14.79 25.07 -10.01
C ARG A 89 -15.21 23.67 -10.44
N ALA A 90 -14.58 22.67 -9.86
CA ALA A 90 -14.99 21.28 -9.95
C ALA A 90 -14.75 20.57 -8.61
N SER A 91 -15.55 19.52 -8.39
CA SER A 91 -15.33 18.57 -7.32
C SER A 91 -15.31 17.15 -7.89
N GLY A 92 -14.53 16.29 -7.27
CA GLY A 92 -14.44 14.88 -7.61
C GLY A 92 -14.40 14.01 -6.36
N ASP A 93 -14.63 12.73 -6.55
CA ASP A 93 -14.59 11.70 -5.51
C ASP A 93 -13.84 10.44 -5.97
N GLY A 94 -13.70 9.46 -5.08
CA GLY A 94 -13.10 8.14 -5.35
C GLY A 94 -14.10 7.12 -5.92
N GLY A 95 -15.18 7.57 -6.57
CA GLY A 95 -16.25 6.71 -7.09
C GLY A 95 -17.42 6.52 -6.13
N GLY A 96 -17.64 7.49 -5.23
CA GLY A 96 -18.70 7.55 -4.25
C GLY A 96 -18.20 8.01 -2.89
N THR A 97 -19.14 8.24 -1.95
CA THR A 97 -18.82 8.73 -0.60
C THR A 97 -17.92 7.77 0.17
N ILE A 98 -18.13 6.47 0.01
CA ILE A 98 -17.29 5.40 0.56
C ILE A 98 -17.10 4.35 -0.52
N ALA A 99 -15.87 4.08 -0.88
CA ALA A 99 -15.49 2.94 -1.70
C ALA A 99 -15.21 1.73 -0.79
N LEU A 100 -15.82 0.60 -1.13
CA LEU A 100 -15.60 -0.69 -0.51
C LEU A 100 -14.87 -1.57 -1.53
N PRO A 101 -13.53 -1.55 -1.58
CA PRO A 101 -12.87 -2.60 -2.32
C PRO A 101 -13.18 -3.93 -1.59
N PRO A 102 -13.61 -5.01 -2.30
CA PRO A 102 -13.76 -6.36 -1.71
C PRO A 102 -12.44 -6.79 -1.12
N PRO A 103 -12.38 -7.86 -0.27
CA PRO A 103 -11.30 -8.05 0.73
C PRO A 103 -9.98 -7.59 0.14
N SER A 104 -9.58 -6.40 0.59
CA SER A 104 -8.54 -5.61 -0.08
C SER A 104 -7.21 -6.36 -0.04
N GLN A 105 -7.01 -7.19 1.01
CA GLN A 105 -5.82 -8.01 1.17
C GLN A 105 -6.15 -9.34 1.87
N ILE A 106 -5.52 -10.43 1.38
CA ILE A 106 -5.55 -11.75 2.00
C ILE A 106 -4.12 -12.30 1.96
N TYR A 107 -3.65 -12.82 3.07
CA TYR A 107 -2.33 -13.45 3.18
C TYR A 107 -2.44 -14.80 3.89
N LEU A 108 -1.70 -15.77 3.39
CA LEU A 108 -1.54 -17.08 3.99
C LEU A 108 -0.04 -17.42 4.01
N THR A 109 0.49 -17.78 5.16
CA THR A 109 1.88 -18.23 5.32
C THR A 109 1.93 -19.54 6.09
N ALA A 110 2.92 -20.37 5.82
CA ALA A 110 3.15 -21.64 6.50
C ALA A 110 4.64 -21.84 6.78
N ASN A 111 5.01 -21.99 8.05
CA ASN A 111 6.33 -22.39 8.49
C ASN A 111 6.47 -23.91 8.27
N LEU A 112 7.26 -24.31 7.29
CA LEU A 112 7.37 -25.72 6.90
C LEU A 112 8.08 -26.56 7.95
N GLY A 113 8.91 -25.96 8.80
CA GLY A 113 9.53 -26.60 9.95
C GLY A 113 8.52 -27.04 10.99
N ASP A 114 7.45 -26.27 11.19
CA ASP A 114 6.39 -26.55 12.15
C ASP A 114 5.32 -27.49 11.59
N VAL A 115 5.00 -27.31 10.28
CA VAL A 115 3.83 -27.98 9.67
C VAL A 115 4.19 -29.33 9.03
N LEU A 116 5.38 -29.45 8.43
CA LEU A 116 5.76 -30.64 7.67
C LEU A 116 6.89 -31.43 8.32
N SER A 117 8.04 -30.84 8.55
CA SER A 117 9.22 -31.54 9.06
C SER A 117 10.25 -30.59 9.66
N SER A 118 10.82 -30.95 10.78
CA SER A 118 11.92 -30.22 11.42
C SER A 118 13.17 -30.03 10.52
N SER A 119 13.34 -30.86 9.49
CA SER A 119 14.39 -30.70 8.47
C SER A 119 14.21 -29.44 7.61
N LEU A 120 13.01 -28.87 7.57
CA LEU A 120 12.66 -27.64 6.87
C LEU A 120 12.62 -26.43 7.79
N LYS A 121 13.22 -26.54 8.98
CA LYS A 121 13.28 -25.43 9.96
C LYS A 121 13.83 -24.15 9.31
N GLY A 122 13.15 -23.04 9.58
CA GLY A 122 13.51 -21.73 9.05
C GLY A 122 12.98 -21.44 7.63
N LEU A 123 12.39 -22.43 6.95
CA LEU A 123 11.75 -22.22 5.63
C LEU A 123 10.26 -21.93 5.81
N VAL A 124 9.84 -20.75 5.32
CA VAL A 124 8.44 -20.31 5.34
C VAL A 124 8.00 -20.01 3.91
N VAL A 125 6.82 -20.48 3.54
CA VAL A 125 6.20 -20.20 2.24
C VAL A 125 4.89 -19.45 2.46
N GLY A 126 4.47 -18.70 1.45
CA GLY A 126 3.21 -17.98 1.53
C GLY A 126 2.65 -17.56 0.18
N ILE A 127 1.39 -17.21 0.19
CA ILE A 127 0.69 -16.61 -0.93
C ILE A 127 -0.12 -15.42 -0.45
N GLY A 128 -0.07 -14.30 -1.21
CA GLY A 128 -0.82 -13.08 -0.91
C GLY A 128 -1.67 -12.65 -2.10
N LEU A 129 -2.84 -12.08 -1.79
CA LEU A 129 -3.66 -11.29 -2.71
C LEU A 129 -3.74 -9.90 -2.13
N ASN A 130 -3.36 -8.88 -2.89
CA ASN A 130 -3.40 -7.49 -2.44
C ASN A 130 -3.52 -6.50 -3.60
N THR A 131 -3.67 -5.21 -3.29
CA THR A 131 -3.93 -4.14 -4.26
C THR A 131 -2.94 -2.97 -4.08
N PRO A 132 -1.63 -3.17 -4.33
CA PRO A 132 -0.62 -2.13 -4.09
C PRO A 132 -0.66 -0.97 -5.09
N TYR A 133 -1.38 -1.13 -6.19
CA TYR A 133 -1.62 -0.12 -7.18
C TYR A 133 -3.12 -0.04 -7.47
N ALA A 134 -3.74 1.01 -6.95
CA ALA A 134 -5.17 1.22 -7.10
C ALA A 134 -5.46 2.72 -7.20
N LEU A 135 -6.43 3.07 -8.04
CA LEU A 135 -6.92 4.43 -8.19
C LEU A 135 -8.36 4.39 -8.65
N LYS A 136 -9.16 5.30 -8.14
CA LYS A 136 -10.44 5.67 -8.74
C LYS A 136 -10.66 7.17 -8.56
N SER A 137 -11.02 7.85 -9.64
CA SER A 137 -11.41 9.27 -9.62
C SER A 137 -12.64 9.46 -10.52
N ARG A 138 -13.55 10.30 -10.06
CA ARG A 138 -14.76 10.65 -10.81
C ARG A 138 -15.08 12.13 -10.63
N TYR A 139 -15.37 12.77 -11.74
CA TYR A 139 -15.77 14.18 -11.86
C TYR A 139 -17.04 14.28 -12.70
N SER A 140 -17.75 15.41 -12.62
CA SER A 140 -18.87 15.71 -13.53
C SER A 140 -18.38 15.78 -15.00
N ASP A 141 -19.19 15.34 -15.93
CA ASP A 141 -18.91 15.47 -17.37
C ASP A 141 -18.82 16.94 -17.84
N SER A 142 -19.37 17.88 -17.06
CA SER A 142 -19.29 19.33 -17.29
C SER A 142 -18.12 20.01 -16.55
N ASN A 143 -17.18 19.26 -15.95
CA ASN A 143 -16.03 19.87 -15.26
C ASN A 143 -15.14 20.66 -16.24
N PRO A 144 -14.41 21.71 -15.77
CA PRO A 144 -13.60 22.57 -16.64
C PRO A 144 -12.47 21.85 -17.38
N PHE A 145 -12.03 20.71 -16.90
CA PHE A 145 -10.96 19.87 -17.49
C PHE A 145 -11.51 18.53 -18.02
N ASN A 146 -12.76 18.47 -18.43
CA ASN A 146 -13.42 17.23 -18.89
C ASN A 146 -12.75 16.58 -20.12
N THR A 147 -11.99 17.35 -20.89
CA THR A 147 -11.17 16.82 -21.98
C THR A 147 -9.92 16.07 -21.50
N ALA A 148 -9.54 16.25 -20.24
CA ALA A 148 -8.47 15.48 -19.61
C ALA A 148 -9.01 14.24 -18.87
N VAL A 149 -10.13 14.40 -18.15
CA VAL A 149 -10.77 13.30 -17.42
C VAL A 149 -12.18 13.65 -16.95
N THR A 150 -13.10 12.68 -17.02
CA THR A 150 -14.35 12.64 -16.27
C THR A 150 -14.36 11.47 -15.28
N SER A 151 -13.78 10.33 -15.65
CA SER A 151 -13.47 9.25 -14.68
C SER A 151 -12.20 8.50 -15.06
N ALA A 152 -11.54 7.93 -14.06
CA ALA A 152 -10.43 7.00 -14.24
C ALA A 152 -10.43 5.96 -13.14
N ALA A 153 -10.05 4.72 -13.48
CA ALA A 153 -9.90 3.62 -12.53
C ALA A 153 -8.73 2.71 -12.89
N ILE A 154 -8.01 2.26 -11.87
CA ILE A 154 -6.96 1.24 -11.96
C ILE A 154 -7.25 0.20 -10.87
N PRO A 155 -8.15 -0.77 -11.10
CA PRO A 155 -8.49 -1.82 -10.14
C PRO A 155 -7.52 -2.99 -10.26
N MET A 156 -6.22 -2.77 -10.03
CA MET A 156 -5.19 -3.79 -10.16
C MET A 156 -5.07 -4.61 -8.90
N MET A 157 -5.04 -5.93 -9.06
CA MET A 157 -4.69 -6.87 -8.00
C MET A 157 -3.33 -7.51 -8.25
N THR A 158 -2.71 -7.98 -7.17
CA THR A 158 -1.42 -8.68 -7.23
C THR A 158 -1.54 -10.02 -6.53
N ILE A 159 -1.08 -11.09 -7.20
CA ILE A 159 -0.90 -12.43 -6.62
C ILE A 159 0.58 -12.57 -6.30
N LYS A 160 0.92 -12.95 -5.05
CA LYS A 160 2.29 -12.93 -4.52
C LYS A 160 2.69 -14.29 -3.93
N PRO A 161 3.09 -15.29 -4.74
CA PRO A 161 3.80 -16.46 -4.21
C PRO A 161 5.17 -16.00 -3.67
N THR A 162 5.49 -16.38 -2.44
CA THR A 162 6.65 -15.88 -1.71
C THR A 162 7.23 -16.96 -0.83
N MET A 163 8.55 -16.96 -0.66
CA MET A 163 9.27 -17.83 0.27
C MET A 163 10.27 -17.00 1.09
N ALA A 164 10.57 -17.47 2.29
CA ALA A 164 11.56 -16.88 3.17
C ALA A 164 12.37 -17.97 3.87
N TYR A 165 13.62 -17.66 4.18
CA TYR A 165 14.51 -18.58 4.85
C TYR A 165 15.35 -17.86 5.92
N ALA A 166 15.37 -18.42 7.13
CA ALA A 166 16.24 -17.98 8.21
C ALA A 166 17.64 -18.59 8.03
N ILE A 167 18.59 -17.77 7.55
CA ILE A 167 19.99 -18.18 7.35
C ILE A 167 20.69 -18.41 8.68
N THR A 168 20.40 -17.53 9.65
CA THR A 168 20.85 -17.62 11.04
C THR A 168 19.72 -17.14 11.95
N ASP A 169 19.91 -17.24 13.27
CA ASP A 169 18.97 -16.68 14.26
C ASP A 169 18.84 -15.15 14.17
N ARG A 170 19.72 -14.47 13.40
CA ARG A 170 19.72 -13.02 13.23
C ARG A 170 19.44 -12.55 11.82
N LEU A 171 19.61 -13.40 10.81
CA LEU A 171 19.54 -13.02 9.41
C LEU A 171 18.56 -13.91 8.67
N SER A 172 17.56 -13.28 8.09
CA SER A 172 16.57 -13.89 7.22
C SER A 172 16.55 -13.22 5.85
N VAL A 173 16.22 -14.00 4.83
CA VAL A 173 16.04 -13.53 3.45
C VAL A 173 14.68 -13.95 2.94
N GLY A 174 14.12 -13.19 2.02
CA GLY A 174 12.85 -13.49 1.36
C GLY A 174 12.93 -13.23 -0.14
N LEU A 175 12.20 -14.04 -0.90
CA LEU A 175 12.11 -13.95 -2.37
C LEU A 175 10.68 -14.26 -2.79
N GLY A 176 10.15 -13.51 -3.76
CA GLY A 176 8.81 -13.73 -4.29
C GLY A 176 8.60 -13.18 -5.68
N ALA A 177 7.51 -13.61 -6.32
CA ALA A 177 7.01 -13.03 -7.54
C ALA A 177 5.81 -12.13 -7.24
N ASP A 178 5.70 -11.02 -8.01
CA ASP A 178 4.58 -10.09 -7.97
C ASP A 178 3.85 -10.19 -9.32
N ILE A 179 2.72 -10.92 -9.36
CA ILE A 179 1.93 -11.12 -10.58
C ILE A 179 0.80 -10.08 -10.56
N TYR A 180 0.95 -9.02 -11.31
CA TYR A 180 -0.01 -7.93 -11.45
C TYR A 180 -1.04 -8.28 -12.52
N THR A 181 -2.32 -8.20 -12.19
CA THR A 181 -3.40 -8.59 -13.10
C THR A 181 -4.69 -7.83 -12.79
N PHE A 182 -5.71 -8.02 -13.60
CA PHE A 182 -7.04 -7.46 -13.45
C PHE A 182 -8.08 -8.58 -13.40
N SER A 183 -9.08 -8.43 -12.55
CA SER A 183 -10.17 -9.39 -12.40
C SER A 183 -11.46 -8.63 -12.05
N SER A 184 -12.59 -9.08 -12.58
CA SER A 184 -13.91 -8.58 -12.21
C SER A 184 -14.27 -8.80 -10.73
N PHE A 185 -13.45 -9.56 -10.00
CA PHE A 185 -13.51 -9.67 -8.55
C PHE A 185 -13.08 -8.36 -7.86
N VAL A 186 -12.29 -7.50 -8.54
CA VAL A 186 -11.82 -6.21 -8.07
C VAL A 186 -12.23 -5.14 -9.09
N GLY A 187 -13.26 -4.36 -8.78
CA GLY A 187 -13.79 -3.33 -9.67
C GLY A 187 -14.32 -3.89 -11.00
N ASP A 188 -14.17 -3.12 -12.07
CA ASP A 188 -14.65 -3.48 -13.41
C ASP A 188 -13.71 -4.46 -14.14
N GLY A 189 -12.62 -4.88 -13.51
CA GLY A 189 -11.68 -5.86 -14.05
C GLY A 189 -10.80 -5.37 -15.19
N HIS A 190 -10.71 -4.06 -15.38
CA HIS A 190 -9.86 -3.40 -16.37
C HIS A 190 -9.52 -1.97 -15.94
N VAL A 191 -8.44 -1.42 -16.49
CA VAL A 191 -8.15 0.03 -16.40
C VAL A 191 -9.13 0.76 -17.28
N GLU A 192 -9.64 1.91 -16.82
CA GLU A 192 -10.43 2.82 -17.64
C GLU A 192 -10.00 4.27 -17.46
N GLN A 193 -10.16 5.05 -18.52
CA GLN A 193 -10.13 6.51 -18.50
C GLN A 193 -11.22 7.05 -19.43
N ARG A 194 -12.07 7.92 -18.91
CA ARG A 194 -13.13 8.61 -19.68
C ARG A 194 -12.84 10.09 -19.79
N VAL A 195 -13.13 10.64 -20.95
CA VAL A 195 -13.01 12.06 -21.28
C VAL A 195 -14.19 12.53 -22.12
N ILE A 196 -14.46 13.83 -22.15
CA ILE A 196 -15.30 14.45 -23.18
C ILE A 196 -14.39 14.85 -24.33
N TRP A 197 -14.67 14.30 -25.52
CA TRP A 197 -13.79 14.49 -26.68
C TRP A 197 -13.88 15.91 -27.26
N PRO A 198 -12.75 16.58 -27.47
CA PRO A 198 -12.77 17.95 -28.02
C PRO A 198 -13.14 18.04 -29.53
N GLY A 199 -13.27 16.88 -30.18
CA GLY A 199 -13.50 16.77 -31.64
C GLY A 199 -12.24 16.30 -32.35
N GLY A 200 -12.43 15.80 -33.60
CA GLY A 200 -11.34 15.32 -34.46
C GLY A 200 -11.20 13.80 -34.50
N GLY A 201 -10.42 13.28 -35.46
CA GLY A 201 -10.21 11.85 -35.67
C GLY A 201 -11.47 11.06 -36.01
N GLY A 202 -12.50 11.71 -36.62
CA GLY A 202 -13.78 11.08 -36.93
C GLY A 202 -14.75 10.99 -35.75
N VAL A 203 -14.36 11.49 -34.57
CA VAL A 203 -15.20 11.52 -33.36
C VAL A 203 -15.72 12.96 -33.18
N PRO A 204 -17.05 13.17 -33.01
CA PRO A 204 -17.62 14.50 -32.81
C PRO A 204 -17.21 15.11 -31.46
N ALA A 205 -17.12 16.45 -31.44
CA ALA A 205 -16.91 17.18 -30.19
C ALA A 205 -18.09 16.94 -29.22
N GLY A 206 -17.79 16.81 -27.93
CA GLY A 206 -18.77 16.54 -26.88
C GLY A 206 -19.13 15.06 -26.70
N ALA A 207 -18.62 14.16 -27.55
CA ALA A 207 -18.82 12.72 -27.36
C ALA A 207 -18.08 12.23 -26.09
N SER A 208 -18.70 11.33 -25.34
CA SER A 208 -18.04 10.60 -24.26
C SER A 208 -17.13 9.54 -24.86
N VAL A 209 -15.84 9.62 -24.56
CA VAL A 209 -14.84 8.65 -25.01
C VAL A 209 -14.25 7.92 -23.80
N GLU A 210 -14.25 6.60 -23.86
CA GLU A 210 -13.63 5.74 -22.89
C GLU A 210 -12.47 4.97 -23.54
N PHE A 211 -11.33 4.95 -22.86
CA PHE A 211 -10.22 4.05 -23.13
C PHE A 211 -10.15 3.03 -22.00
N ASN A 212 -10.23 1.75 -22.35
CA ASN A 212 -10.08 0.69 -21.36
C ASN A 212 -9.01 -0.31 -21.79
N GLY A 213 -8.61 -1.18 -20.87
CA GLY A 213 -7.65 -2.22 -21.16
C GLY A 213 -7.32 -3.08 -19.95
N LYS A 214 -6.91 -4.31 -20.20
CA LYS A 214 -6.43 -5.25 -19.19
C LYS A 214 -5.24 -6.04 -19.68
N GLY A 215 -4.47 -6.57 -18.75
CA GLY A 215 -3.30 -7.37 -19.06
C GLY A 215 -2.66 -7.94 -17.79
N THR A 216 -1.55 -8.64 -17.95
CA THR A 216 -0.80 -9.22 -16.84
C THR A 216 0.65 -8.86 -16.99
N GLY A 217 1.29 -8.47 -15.89
CA GLY A 217 2.72 -8.22 -15.79
C GLY A 217 3.29 -8.96 -14.60
N VAL A 218 4.59 -9.26 -14.65
CA VAL A 218 5.28 -9.95 -13.57
C VAL A 218 6.49 -9.14 -13.14
N GLY A 219 6.63 -8.96 -11.84
CA GLY A 219 7.80 -8.45 -11.15
C GLY A 219 8.31 -9.50 -10.17
N MET A 220 9.41 -9.19 -9.52
CA MET A 220 9.96 -9.97 -8.42
C MET A 220 10.26 -9.07 -7.23
N ASN A 221 10.27 -9.66 -6.05
CA ASN A 221 10.73 -9.00 -4.84
C ASN A 221 11.78 -9.85 -4.14
N ALA A 222 12.72 -9.17 -3.50
CA ALA A 222 13.74 -9.77 -2.65
C ALA A 222 13.86 -8.93 -1.38
N SER A 223 14.14 -9.57 -0.25
CA SER A 223 14.21 -8.86 1.02
C SER A 223 15.19 -9.49 2.00
N LEU A 224 15.55 -8.70 2.98
CA LEU A 224 16.40 -9.08 4.10
C LEU A 224 15.82 -8.51 5.39
N LEU A 225 15.87 -9.30 6.46
CA LEU A 225 15.63 -8.86 7.83
C LEU A 225 16.82 -9.26 8.68
N TYR A 226 17.40 -8.27 9.37
CA TYR A 226 18.53 -8.46 10.25
C TYR A 226 18.21 -7.98 11.68
N HIS A 227 18.29 -8.88 12.64
CA HIS A 227 18.18 -8.59 14.06
C HIS A 227 19.52 -8.04 14.59
N ALA A 228 19.68 -6.73 14.53
CA ALA A 228 20.94 -6.05 14.83
C ALA A 228 21.31 -6.13 16.31
N LEU A 229 20.34 -6.00 17.20
CA LEU A 229 20.52 -6.10 18.64
C LEU A 229 19.49 -7.05 19.24
N MET A 230 19.96 -7.86 20.22
CA MET A 230 19.14 -8.79 21.00
C MET A 230 19.23 -8.43 22.49
N ASN A 231 18.15 -8.63 23.24
CA ASN A 231 18.19 -8.54 24.70
C ASN A 231 18.77 -9.82 25.32
N SER A 232 18.88 -9.86 26.65
CA SER A 232 19.40 -11.03 27.40
C SER A 232 18.51 -12.27 27.29
N GLU A 233 17.25 -12.11 26.86
CA GLU A 233 16.27 -13.19 26.65
C GLU A 233 16.29 -13.72 25.21
N GLY A 234 17.20 -13.20 24.37
CA GLY A 234 17.29 -13.59 22.95
C GLY A 234 16.19 -13.00 22.06
N GLN A 235 15.51 -11.92 22.51
CA GLN A 235 14.51 -11.23 21.70
C GLN A 235 15.14 -10.07 20.94
N PRO A 236 14.80 -9.83 19.66
CA PRO A 236 15.28 -8.68 18.91
C PRO A 236 14.81 -7.37 19.53
N ILE A 237 15.72 -6.43 19.75
CA ILE A 237 15.44 -5.06 20.25
C ILE A 237 15.85 -3.99 19.24
N ALA A 238 16.51 -4.37 18.13
CA ALA A 238 16.71 -3.53 16.97
C ALA A 238 16.76 -4.38 15.70
N ASN A 239 16.00 -3.98 14.69
CA ASN A 239 15.92 -4.65 13.40
C ASN A 239 16.26 -3.67 12.27
N ILE A 240 16.85 -4.24 11.21
CA ILE A 240 17.06 -3.57 9.91
C ILE A 240 16.38 -4.41 8.84
N GLY A 241 15.51 -3.78 8.04
CA GLY A 241 14.86 -4.37 6.88
C GLY A 241 15.35 -3.72 5.60
N LEU A 242 15.63 -4.53 4.57
CA LEU A 242 15.91 -4.07 3.21
C LEU A 242 15.01 -4.84 2.25
N ILE A 243 14.26 -4.11 1.42
CA ILE A 243 13.33 -4.71 0.47
C ILE A 243 13.55 -4.09 -0.91
N TYR A 244 13.64 -4.94 -1.91
CA TYR A 244 13.66 -4.57 -3.32
C TYR A 244 12.45 -5.15 -4.03
N ARG A 245 11.77 -4.32 -4.83
CA ARG A 245 10.77 -4.77 -5.81
C ARG A 245 11.20 -4.31 -7.19
N SER A 246 11.21 -5.24 -8.13
CA SER A 246 11.60 -4.93 -9.50
C SER A 246 10.56 -4.06 -10.20
N GLN A 247 10.98 -3.36 -11.24
CA GLN A 247 10.05 -2.83 -12.22
C GLN A 247 9.22 -3.98 -12.81
N ALA A 248 7.94 -3.71 -13.06
CA ALA A 248 7.09 -4.59 -13.84
C ALA A 248 6.46 -3.81 -15.01
N VAL A 249 6.30 -4.50 -16.12
CA VAL A 249 5.66 -3.97 -17.34
C VAL A 249 4.37 -4.75 -17.55
N VAL A 250 3.25 -4.03 -17.59
CA VAL A 250 1.92 -4.60 -17.79
C VAL A 250 1.40 -4.14 -19.15
N PRO A 251 1.49 -4.97 -20.20
CA PRO A 251 0.90 -4.65 -21.50
C PRO A 251 -0.62 -4.72 -21.37
N LEU A 252 -1.30 -3.63 -21.68
CA LEU A 252 -2.76 -3.51 -21.62
C LEU A 252 -3.34 -3.55 -23.02
N ARG A 253 -4.34 -4.39 -23.24
CA ARG A 253 -5.12 -4.48 -24.47
C ARG A 253 -6.59 -4.27 -24.15
N GLY A 254 -7.27 -3.45 -24.95
CA GLY A 254 -8.66 -3.10 -24.71
C GLY A 254 -9.31 -2.42 -25.91
N GLN A 255 -10.20 -1.47 -25.62
CA GLN A 255 -11.03 -0.80 -26.61
C GLN A 255 -11.12 0.70 -26.33
N MET A 256 -11.28 1.46 -27.41
CA MET A 256 -11.81 2.80 -27.39
C MET A 256 -13.32 2.73 -27.67
N LEU A 257 -14.11 3.27 -26.75
CA LEU A 257 -15.56 3.36 -26.87
C LEU A 257 -15.96 4.83 -27.10
N VAL A 258 -16.88 5.09 -28.03
CA VAL A 258 -17.49 6.40 -28.26
C VAL A 258 -18.97 6.28 -27.91
N ASN A 259 -19.43 7.04 -26.92
CA ASN A 259 -20.80 6.95 -26.37
C ASN A 259 -21.21 5.49 -26.04
N GLY A 260 -20.27 4.71 -25.50
CA GLY A 260 -20.46 3.31 -25.12
C GLY A 260 -20.31 2.31 -26.29
N ALA A 261 -20.18 2.73 -27.54
CA ALA A 261 -19.98 1.83 -28.68
C ALA A 261 -18.48 1.66 -29.00
N PRO A 262 -17.98 0.42 -29.19
CA PRO A 262 -16.58 0.18 -29.53
C PRO A 262 -16.26 0.64 -30.94
N VAL A 263 -15.20 1.46 -31.10
CA VAL A 263 -14.80 2.04 -32.40
C VAL A 263 -13.38 1.62 -32.81
N ALA A 264 -12.52 1.27 -31.89
CA ALA A 264 -11.15 0.80 -32.15
C ALA A 264 -10.65 -0.10 -31.04
N SER A 265 -9.74 -1.03 -31.34
CA SER A 265 -8.94 -1.69 -30.31
C SER A 265 -7.82 -0.77 -29.86
N THR A 266 -7.45 -0.89 -28.58
CA THR A 266 -6.38 -0.11 -27.95
C THR A 266 -5.27 -1.01 -27.45
N ASP A 267 -4.04 -0.53 -27.50
CA ASP A 267 -2.89 -1.09 -26.79
C ASP A 267 -2.14 0.02 -26.06
N THR A 268 -1.71 -0.26 -24.85
CA THR A 268 -0.86 0.64 -24.06
C THR A 268 -0.03 -0.16 -23.09
N THR A 269 0.92 0.49 -22.43
CA THR A 269 1.79 -0.15 -21.45
C THR A 269 1.76 0.61 -20.15
N LEU A 270 1.41 -0.08 -19.07
CA LEU A 270 1.51 0.46 -17.72
C LEU A 270 2.83 -0.01 -17.11
N VAL A 271 3.69 0.93 -16.76
CA VAL A 271 4.97 0.66 -16.10
C VAL A 271 4.80 0.85 -14.60
N LEU A 272 5.05 -0.20 -13.84
CA LEU A 272 5.12 -0.17 -12.38
C LEU A 272 6.59 0.03 -11.98
N PRO A 273 6.89 1.09 -11.22
CA PRO A 273 8.28 1.47 -10.95
C PRO A 273 8.99 0.46 -10.03
N PRO A 274 10.31 0.32 -10.12
CA PRO A 274 11.10 -0.39 -9.13
C PRO A 274 11.05 0.36 -7.80
N MET A 275 11.15 -0.37 -6.68
CA MET A 275 11.11 0.22 -5.35
C MET A 275 12.16 -0.39 -4.46
N TYR A 276 12.81 0.45 -3.67
CA TYR A 276 13.75 0.10 -2.63
C TYR A 276 13.20 0.63 -1.30
N THR A 277 13.05 -0.23 -0.31
CA THR A 277 12.66 0.15 1.04
C THR A 277 13.79 -0.16 2.01
N MET A 278 14.16 0.82 2.82
CA MET A 278 15.04 0.66 3.97
C MET A 278 14.23 0.94 5.22
N ALA A 279 14.24 -0.01 6.15
CA ALA A 279 13.46 0.04 7.37
C ALA A 279 14.35 -0.16 8.61
N PHE A 280 14.03 0.55 9.67
CA PHE A 280 14.73 0.45 10.95
C PHE A 280 13.74 0.50 12.10
N ALA A 281 13.72 -0.54 12.93
CA ALA A 281 12.87 -0.63 14.11
C ALA A 281 13.71 -0.81 15.39
N VAL A 282 13.26 -0.19 16.47
CA VAL A 282 13.83 -0.37 17.82
C VAL A 282 12.72 -0.60 18.83
N TRP A 283 13.02 -1.41 19.84
CA TRP A 283 12.14 -1.65 20.99
C TRP A 283 12.76 -1.08 22.26
N PRO A 284 12.44 0.20 22.63
CA PRO A 284 12.89 0.79 23.88
C PRO A 284 12.41 0.02 25.11
N ILE A 285 11.24 -0.62 25.00
CA ILE A 285 10.68 -1.52 26.02
C ILE A 285 10.35 -2.84 25.30
N ARG A 286 10.88 -3.94 25.81
CA ARG A 286 10.50 -5.30 25.41
C ARG A 286 10.69 -6.22 26.59
N ASP A 287 9.63 -6.38 27.35
CA ASP A 287 9.56 -7.23 28.54
C ASP A 287 8.34 -8.18 28.46
N PRO A 288 8.19 -9.19 29.34
CA PRO A 288 7.08 -10.14 29.27
C PRO A 288 5.67 -9.54 29.36
N ARG A 289 5.53 -8.30 29.86
CA ARG A 289 4.23 -7.62 30.05
C ARG A 289 3.99 -6.52 29.05
N ARG A 290 5.04 -5.93 28.44
CA ARG A 290 4.92 -4.74 27.60
C ARG A 290 5.96 -4.75 26.50
N GLU A 291 5.55 -4.25 25.34
CA GLU A 291 6.48 -3.91 24.27
C GLU A 291 6.17 -2.49 23.78
N TRP A 292 7.19 -1.71 23.53
CA TRP A 292 7.09 -0.44 22.84
C TRP A 292 8.07 -0.42 21.69
N LYS A 293 7.55 -0.26 20.47
CA LYS A 293 8.32 -0.21 19.23
C LYS A 293 8.26 1.19 18.63
N LEU A 294 9.36 1.61 18.05
CA LEU A 294 9.49 2.77 17.15
C LEU A 294 10.11 2.26 15.85
N GLU A 295 9.55 2.68 14.72
CA GLU A 295 10.03 2.27 13.39
C GLU A 295 10.03 3.44 12.41
N MET A 296 11.01 3.43 11.50
CA MET A 296 11.11 4.34 10.35
C MET A 296 11.38 3.54 9.09
N ASP A 297 10.56 3.76 8.07
CA ASP A 297 10.70 3.20 6.73
C ASP A 297 10.94 4.34 5.72
N VAL A 298 11.88 4.12 4.81
CA VAL A 298 12.16 5.01 3.69
C VAL A 298 11.99 4.23 2.39
N ASP A 299 10.98 4.61 1.62
CA ASP A 299 10.75 4.06 0.28
C ASP A 299 11.35 4.99 -0.78
N TYR A 300 12.19 4.43 -1.65
CA TYR A 300 12.70 5.10 -2.83
C TYR A 300 12.07 4.47 -4.07
N VAL A 301 11.06 5.16 -4.64
CA VAL A 301 10.26 4.65 -5.75
C VAL A 301 10.72 5.25 -7.06
N GLY A 302 11.16 4.40 -7.98
CA GLY A 302 11.77 4.77 -9.26
C GLY A 302 10.80 5.29 -10.33
N TRP A 303 9.92 6.23 -9.98
CA TRP A 303 8.88 6.76 -10.87
C TRP A 303 9.39 7.36 -12.18
N LYS A 304 10.68 7.74 -12.29
CA LYS A 304 11.28 8.21 -13.53
C LYS A 304 11.24 7.18 -14.69
N THR A 305 10.92 5.92 -14.39
CA THR A 305 10.71 4.88 -15.39
C THR A 305 9.38 5.06 -16.13
N VAL A 306 8.41 5.78 -15.54
CA VAL A 306 7.13 6.10 -16.15
C VAL A 306 7.29 7.36 -17.02
N ARG A 307 7.61 7.18 -18.29
CA ARG A 307 7.88 8.26 -19.25
C ARG A 307 6.64 8.68 -20.01
N ASN A 308 5.83 7.71 -20.40
CA ASN A 308 4.56 7.93 -21.11
C ASN A 308 3.61 6.76 -20.83
N THR A 309 2.33 6.98 -21.16
CA THR A 309 1.26 5.98 -21.20
C THR A 309 0.51 6.12 -22.53
N ASP A 310 1.25 6.25 -23.64
CA ASP A 310 0.70 6.43 -24.98
C ASP A 310 -0.27 5.29 -25.31
N ILE A 311 -1.40 5.61 -25.97
CA ILE A 311 -2.43 4.65 -26.37
C ILE A 311 -2.37 4.50 -27.87
N GLY A 312 -1.98 3.32 -28.36
CA GLY A 312 -2.07 2.90 -29.74
C GLY A 312 -3.51 2.54 -30.12
N LEU A 313 -3.94 2.90 -31.32
CA LEU A 313 -5.25 2.57 -31.87
C LEU A 313 -5.10 1.65 -33.08
N SER A 314 -5.97 0.65 -33.22
CA SER A 314 -5.99 -0.25 -34.39
C SER A 314 -6.21 0.49 -35.74
N SER A 315 -6.69 1.73 -35.71
CA SER A 315 -6.77 2.62 -36.85
C SER A 315 -5.42 3.21 -37.28
N GLY A 316 -4.31 2.91 -36.61
CA GLY A 316 -2.97 3.45 -36.85
C GLY A 316 -2.64 4.76 -36.11
N GLY A 317 -3.61 5.33 -35.38
CA GLY A 317 -3.39 6.54 -34.57
C GLY A 317 -2.70 6.22 -33.22
N VAL A 318 -2.03 7.24 -32.65
CA VAL A 318 -1.46 7.16 -31.27
C VAL A 318 -1.88 8.40 -30.51
N ILE A 319 -2.52 8.18 -29.36
CA ILE A 319 -2.86 9.23 -28.41
C ILE A 319 -1.68 9.38 -27.45
N ARG A 320 -0.97 10.49 -27.57
CA ARG A 320 0.24 10.77 -26.77
C ARG A 320 -0.15 11.19 -25.35
N GLN A 321 0.41 10.51 -24.36
CA GLN A 321 0.25 10.82 -22.94
C GLN A 321 1.62 10.84 -22.25
N PRO A 322 2.44 11.91 -22.43
CA PRO A 322 3.73 12.05 -21.78
C PRO A 322 3.53 12.18 -20.27
N GLN A 323 4.32 11.46 -19.47
CA GLN A 323 4.28 11.48 -18.01
C GLN A 323 5.52 12.18 -17.43
N ASN A 324 6.72 11.77 -17.83
CA ASN A 324 8.01 12.33 -17.41
C ASN A 324 8.15 12.46 -15.90
N TRP A 325 7.69 11.45 -15.15
CA TRP A 325 7.64 11.50 -13.70
C TRP A 325 9.05 11.49 -13.07
N LYS A 326 9.14 11.94 -11.82
CA LYS A 326 10.39 12.05 -11.07
C LYS A 326 10.43 10.99 -9.98
N THR A 327 11.60 10.42 -9.75
CA THR A 327 11.85 9.54 -8.60
C THR A 327 11.83 10.35 -7.32
N VAL A 328 11.15 9.85 -6.30
CA VAL A 328 10.93 10.55 -5.04
C VAL A 328 10.95 9.57 -3.85
N PRO A 329 11.51 9.97 -2.69
CA PRO A 329 11.39 9.20 -1.46
C PRO A 329 10.02 9.41 -0.80
N THR A 330 9.62 8.42 0.01
CA THR A 330 8.55 8.50 1.00
C THR A 330 9.13 8.10 2.34
N VAL A 331 8.81 8.85 3.39
CA VAL A 331 9.26 8.56 4.76
C VAL A 331 8.05 8.28 5.62
N SER A 332 8.06 7.12 6.28
CA SER A 332 7.04 6.71 7.24
C SER A 332 7.69 6.51 8.61
N VAL A 333 7.03 6.97 9.66
CA VAL A 333 7.40 6.69 11.05
C VAL A 333 6.19 6.11 11.77
N GLY A 334 6.42 5.07 12.55
CA GLY A 334 5.35 4.35 13.24
C GLY A 334 5.76 3.92 14.63
N THR A 335 4.76 3.71 15.47
CA THR A 335 4.92 3.19 16.82
C THR A 335 3.85 2.17 17.13
N GLU A 336 4.21 1.18 17.94
CA GLU A 336 3.29 0.22 18.54
C GLU A 336 3.61 0.10 20.02
N TYR A 337 2.58 0.23 20.86
CA TYR A 337 2.65 -0.12 22.25
C TYR A 337 1.72 -1.29 22.53
N LYS A 338 2.28 -2.41 22.98
CA LYS A 338 1.57 -3.66 23.23
C LYS A 338 1.57 -3.99 24.71
N TRP A 339 0.39 -4.16 25.29
CA TRP A 339 0.16 -4.73 26.61
C TRP A 339 -0.05 -6.22 26.44
N ARG A 340 0.89 -7.00 26.97
CA ARG A 340 0.82 -8.46 26.94
C ARG A 340 0.08 -8.98 28.15
N ARG A 341 -1.02 -9.68 27.93
CA ARG A 341 -1.80 -10.34 28.96
C ARG A 341 -2.05 -9.44 30.19
N PRO A 342 -2.67 -8.27 30.03
CA PRO A 342 -2.96 -7.38 31.14
C PRO A 342 -3.84 -8.08 32.17
N GLU A 343 -3.71 -7.72 33.47
CA GLU A 343 -4.38 -8.42 34.58
C GLU A 343 -5.90 -8.53 34.41
N MET A 344 -6.52 -7.53 33.78
CA MET A 344 -7.97 -7.55 33.47
C MET A 344 -8.33 -8.50 32.31
N LEU A 345 -7.40 -8.84 31.44
CA LEU A 345 -7.59 -9.66 30.23
C LEU A 345 -6.39 -10.62 30.05
N PRO A 346 -6.20 -11.61 30.96
CA PRO A 346 -4.98 -12.41 31.03
C PRO A 346 -4.73 -13.31 29.81
N ASN A 347 -5.76 -13.53 28.98
CA ASN A 347 -5.68 -14.34 27.77
C ASN A 347 -5.70 -13.49 26.50
N TRP A 348 -5.40 -12.18 26.61
CA TRP A 348 -5.43 -11.25 25.49
C TRP A 348 -4.18 -10.37 25.47
N ASP A 349 -3.68 -10.11 24.27
CA ASP A 349 -2.78 -8.99 24.04
C ASP A 349 -3.58 -7.81 23.46
N ILE A 350 -3.24 -6.61 23.89
CA ILE A 350 -3.82 -5.36 23.38
C ILE A 350 -2.70 -4.52 22.80
N ALA A 351 -2.88 -3.97 21.61
CA ALA A 351 -1.91 -3.09 20.97
C ALA A 351 -2.56 -1.77 20.57
N TRP A 352 -1.95 -0.66 20.94
CA TRP A 352 -2.21 0.63 20.34
C TRP A 352 -1.10 0.97 19.35
N ARG A 353 -1.48 1.55 18.21
CA ARG A 353 -0.57 1.93 17.14
C ARG A 353 -0.82 3.35 16.68
N GLY A 354 0.23 3.99 16.24
CA GLY A 354 0.16 5.32 15.63
C GLY A 354 1.28 5.51 14.62
N GLY A 355 1.11 6.44 13.71
CA GLY A 355 2.14 6.71 12.73
C GLY A 355 1.88 7.95 11.89
N TYR A 356 2.93 8.32 11.15
CA TYR A 356 2.91 9.43 10.23
C TYR A 356 3.71 9.09 8.98
N THR A 357 3.14 9.37 7.81
CA THR A 357 3.85 9.26 6.53
C THR A 357 3.82 10.59 5.82
N TYR A 358 4.98 10.93 5.30
CA TYR A 358 5.14 12.06 4.43
C TYR A 358 5.43 11.57 3.01
N THR A 359 4.59 12.00 2.06
CA THR A 359 4.62 11.51 0.69
C THR A 359 4.73 12.67 -0.31
N GLN A 360 5.58 12.49 -1.31
CA GLN A 360 6.02 13.50 -2.29
C GLN A 360 5.39 13.30 -3.67
N SER A 361 4.94 14.39 -4.39
CA SER A 361 4.44 14.29 -5.79
C SER A 361 5.57 14.11 -6.80
N GLN A 362 5.54 13.04 -7.57
CA GLN A 362 6.46 12.75 -8.66
C GLN A 362 6.06 13.38 -9.99
N VAL A 363 4.86 13.95 -10.11
CA VAL A 363 4.27 14.41 -11.38
C VAL A 363 4.65 15.88 -11.63
N PRO A 364 5.32 16.22 -12.76
CA PRO A 364 5.55 17.61 -13.16
C PRO A 364 4.25 18.35 -13.52
N ASP A 365 4.21 19.67 -13.34
CA ASP A 365 3.02 20.47 -13.68
C ASP A 365 2.64 20.34 -15.16
N ALA A 366 3.63 20.30 -16.06
CA ALA A 366 3.42 20.17 -17.50
C ALA A 366 2.63 18.91 -17.89
N THR A 367 2.77 17.82 -17.12
CA THR A 367 2.12 16.52 -17.39
C THR A 367 1.17 16.08 -16.27
N PHE A 368 0.84 16.98 -15.35
CA PHE A 368 -0.16 16.70 -14.33
C PHE A 368 -1.52 16.41 -14.97
N ASN A 369 -2.16 15.31 -14.53
CA ASN A 369 -3.49 14.93 -14.98
C ASN A 369 -4.38 14.64 -13.77
N PRO A 370 -5.58 15.24 -13.69
CA PRO A 370 -6.52 14.99 -12.60
C PRO A 370 -7.05 13.54 -12.54
N SER A 371 -6.81 12.72 -13.57
CA SER A 371 -7.08 11.27 -13.51
C SER A 371 -6.24 10.56 -12.42
N THR A 372 -5.03 11.08 -12.20
CA THR A 372 -4.10 10.59 -11.18
C THR A 372 -3.63 11.78 -10.32
N PRO A 373 -4.51 12.39 -9.51
CA PRO A 373 -4.19 13.64 -8.82
C PRO A 373 -3.08 13.42 -7.80
N SER A 374 -1.87 13.77 -8.19
CA SER A 374 -0.68 13.64 -7.37
C SER A 374 -0.35 14.96 -6.69
N LEU A 375 -0.69 15.06 -5.41
CA LEU A 375 -0.44 16.21 -4.54
C LEU A 375 0.52 15.80 -3.41
N PHE A 376 1.04 16.75 -2.67
CA PHE A 376 1.80 16.49 -1.44
C PHE A 376 0.88 15.97 -0.35
N SER A 377 1.27 14.96 0.44
CA SER A 377 0.39 14.46 1.48
C SER A 377 1.09 14.16 2.80
N HIS A 378 0.38 14.50 3.86
CA HIS A 378 0.67 14.13 5.23
C HIS A 378 -0.36 13.09 5.66
N THR A 379 0.08 11.88 5.94
CA THR A 379 -0.80 10.82 6.43
C THR A 379 -0.60 10.66 7.92
N VAL A 380 -1.66 10.84 8.69
CA VAL A 380 -1.69 10.53 10.12
C VAL A 380 -2.49 9.24 10.30
N ALA A 381 -1.98 8.33 11.09
CA ALA A 381 -2.59 7.02 11.32
C ALA A 381 -2.70 6.70 12.81
N THR A 382 -3.74 5.95 13.16
CA THR A 382 -3.87 5.30 14.47
C THR A 382 -4.65 4.00 14.35
N GLY A 383 -4.55 3.13 15.35
CA GLY A 383 -5.31 1.90 15.38
C GLY A 383 -5.16 1.14 16.69
N LEU A 384 -6.09 0.20 16.87
CA LEU A 384 -6.13 -0.71 18.00
C LEU A 384 -6.15 -2.15 17.49
N GLY A 385 -5.42 -3.02 18.16
CA GLY A 385 -5.43 -4.45 17.91
C GLY A 385 -5.69 -5.21 19.21
N VAL A 386 -6.47 -6.27 19.12
CA VAL A 386 -6.63 -7.24 20.20
C VAL A 386 -6.30 -8.63 19.68
N THR A 387 -5.62 -9.44 20.46
CA THR A 387 -5.30 -10.83 20.09
C THR A 387 -5.67 -11.76 21.20
N CYS A 388 -6.62 -12.66 20.93
CA CYS A 388 -7.01 -13.75 21.81
C CYS A 388 -5.94 -14.84 21.75
N LEU A 389 -5.49 -15.26 22.91
CA LEU A 389 -4.44 -16.25 23.12
C LEU A 389 -4.96 -17.46 23.88
N ASP A 390 -4.08 -18.41 24.15
CA ASP A 390 -4.38 -19.65 24.88
C ASP A 390 -5.18 -19.41 26.16
N GLY A 391 -6.26 -20.18 26.32
CA GLY A 391 -7.25 -20.06 27.39
C GLY A 391 -8.29 -18.93 27.22
N GLY A 392 -8.20 -18.16 26.13
CA GLY A 392 -9.19 -17.12 25.79
C GLY A 392 -10.36 -17.68 24.97
N VAL A 393 -11.43 -16.88 24.85
CA VAL A 393 -12.58 -17.16 23.98
C VAL A 393 -12.88 -15.92 23.14
N PHE A 394 -12.70 -16.03 21.84
CA PHE A 394 -12.94 -14.92 20.91
C PHE A 394 -14.45 -14.74 20.70
N MET A 395 -14.95 -13.52 20.91
CA MET A 395 -16.38 -13.15 20.85
C MET A 395 -17.32 -14.07 21.65
N GLY A 396 -16.81 -14.72 22.71
CA GLY A 396 -17.60 -15.63 23.55
C GLY A 396 -17.94 -16.98 22.90
N VAL A 397 -17.43 -17.28 21.70
CA VAL A 397 -17.81 -18.47 20.91
C VAL A 397 -16.62 -19.33 20.52
N VAL A 398 -15.53 -18.73 20.03
CA VAL A 398 -14.39 -19.47 19.49
C VAL A 398 -13.26 -19.54 20.50
N PRO A 399 -12.90 -20.73 21.02
CA PRO A 399 -11.76 -20.86 21.92
C PRO A 399 -10.44 -20.57 21.20
N CYS A 400 -9.52 -19.87 21.86
CA CYS A 400 -8.17 -19.61 21.39
C CYS A 400 -7.18 -20.47 22.16
N GLY A 401 -6.15 -20.97 21.48
CA GLY A 401 -5.15 -21.84 22.02
C GLY A 401 -5.41 -23.33 21.74
N HIS A 402 -4.38 -24.14 21.98
CA HIS A 402 -4.47 -25.58 21.78
C HIS A 402 -5.38 -26.19 22.86
N THR A 403 -6.60 -26.55 22.49
CA THR A 403 -7.48 -27.31 23.36
C THR A 403 -6.94 -28.73 23.52
N SER A 404 -6.88 -29.23 24.75
CA SER A 404 -6.47 -30.62 25.09
C SER A 404 -7.37 -31.70 24.45
N THR A 405 -8.39 -31.33 23.69
CA THR A 405 -9.38 -32.22 23.08
C THR A 405 -9.10 -32.53 21.60
N GLY A 406 -7.93 -32.17 21.05
CA GLY A 406 -7.52 -32.58 19.69
C GLY A 406 -8.33 -31.98 18.54
N GLY A 407 -9.10 -30.91 18.80
CA GLY A 407 -9.83 -30.18 17.77
C GLY A 407 -8.96 -29.15 17.04
N TRP A 408 -9.35 -28.78 15.83
CA TRP A 408 -8.79 -27.67 15.05
C TRP A 408 -9.17 -26.31 15.71
N ALA A 409 -8.54 -25.96 16.81
CA ALA A 409 -8.69 -24.66 17.42
C ALA A 409 -7.55 -23.75 16.98
N PRO A 410 -7.80 -22.49 16.62
CA PRO A 410 -6.75 -21.54 16.30
C PRO A 410 -5.89 -21.26 17.54
N ALA A 411 -4.56 -21.26 17.36
CA ALA A 411 -3.61 -20.89 18.41
C ALA A 411 -3.81 -19.43 18.85
N SER A 412 -4.20 -18.57 17.92
CA SER A 412 -4.52 -17.16 18.20
C SER A 412 -5.52 -16.60 17.20
N ILE A 413 -6.34 -15.64 17.66
CA ILE A 413 -7.25 -14.86 16.81
C ILE A 413 -7.03 -13.38 17.11
N GLY A 414 -6.63 -12.59 16.11
CA GLY A 414 -6.41 -11.16 16.22
C GLY A 414 -7.45 -10.35 15.43
N LEU A 415 -7.90 -9.25 16.00
CA LEU A 415 -8.73 -8.25 15.34
C LEU A 415 -8.06 -6.90 15.43
N ASP A 416 -7.89 -6.22 14.28
CA ASP A 416 -7.31 -4.88 14.24
C ASP A 416 -8.26 -3.92 13.56
N VAL A 417 -8.40 -2.73 14.14
CA VAL A 417 -9.11 -1.58 13.56
C VAL A 417 -8.11 -0.46 13.38
N SER A 418 -8.05 0.12 12.20
CA SER A 418 -7.16 1.25 11.93
C SER A 418 -7.86 2.36 11.15
N PHE A 419 -7.34 3.57 11.33
CA PHE A 419 -7.80 4.77 10.65
C PHE A 419 -6.59 5.56 10.15
N GLN A 420 -6.72 6.11 8.92
CA GLN A 420 -5.76 7.05 8.35
C GLN A 420 -6.50 8.27 7.81
N ALA A 421 -5.91 9.45 8.04
CA ALA A 421 -6.28 10.70 7.37
C ALA A 421 -5.11 11.14 6.47
N TRP A 422 -5.37 11.22 5.17
CA TRP A 422 -4.42 11.71 4.19
C TRP A 422 -4.78 13.15 3.86
N LEU A 423 -4.00 14.07 4.38
CA LEU A 423 -4.15 15.51 4.25
C LEU A 423 -3.22 15.98 3.13
N TYR A 424 -3.80 16.45 2.04
CA TYR A 424 -3.05 16.90 0.88
C TYR A 424 -2.84 18.41 0.94
N GLU A 425 -1.63 18.85 0.62
CA GLU A 425 -1.36 20.27 0.45
C GLU A 425 -2.03 20.80 -0.84
N PRO A 426 -2.62 21.99 -0.83
CA PRO A 426 -3.10 22.63 -2.06
C PRO A 426 -1.96 22.78 -3.06
N ARG A 427 -2.22 22.42 -4.33
CA ARG A 427 -1.25 22.55 -5.41
C ARG A 427 -1.81 23.36 -6.57
N THR A 428 -1.10 24.42 -6.93
CA THR A 428 -1.41 25.20 -8.13
C THR A 428 -0.61 24.69 -9.31
N ILE A 429 -1.30 24.22 -10.34
CA ILE A 429 -0.74 23.76 -11.61
C ILE A 429 -0.72 24.92 -12.60
N SER A 430 0.43 25.15 -13.21
CA SER A 430 0.64 26.18 -14.23
C SER A 430 1.50 25.64 -15.37
N GLY A 431 1.25 26.11 -16.59
CA GLY A 431 2.01 25.66 -17.77
C GLY A 431 1.80 24.19 -18.14
N ASN A 432 0.62 23.63 -17.82
CA ASN A 432 0.28 22.27 -18.22
C ASN A 432 0.13 22.16 -19.74
N ASN A 433 0.50 21.00 -20.32
CA ASN A 433 0.33 20.70 -21.74
C ASN A 433 -1.16 20.78 -22.19
N ASN A 434 -2.09 20.48 -21.28
CA ASN A 434 -3.52 20.76 -21.46
C ASN A 434 -3.91 21.97 -20.59
N PRO A 435 -4.08 23.18 -21.17
CA PRO A 435 -4.36 24.40 -20.40
C PRO A 435 -5.62 24.35 -19.53
N THR A 436 -6.59 23.49 -19.84
CA THR A 436 -7.83 23.33 -19.05
C THR A 436 -7.56 22.77 -17.66
N VAL A 437 -6.41 22.13 -17.47
CA VAL A 437 -5.95 21.53 -16.20
C VAL A 437 -5.30 22.58 -15.28
N ASN A 438 -4.91 23.76 -15.80
CA ASN A 438 -4.29 24.81 -14.97
C ASN A 438 -5.27 25.35 -13.93
N GLY A 439 -4.84 25.33 -12.68
CA GLY A 439 -5.64 25.76 -11.54
C GLY A 439 -5.12 25.15 -10.24
N THR A 440 -5.81 25.44 -9.14
CA THR A 440 -5.45 24.94 -7.82
C THR A 440 -6.30 23.73 -7.45
N TYR A 441 -5.62 22.67 -7.05
CA TYR A 441 -6.20 21.41 -6.60
C TYR A 441 -6.06 21.27 -5.09
N THR A 442 -7.10 20.76 -4.45
CA THR A 442 -7.14 20.34 -3.04
C THR A 442 -7.66 18.93 -2.97
N ALA A 443 -7.19 18.14 -2.01
CA ALA A 443 -7.70 16.79 -1.81
C ALA A 443 -7.67 16.38 -0.33
N GLN A 444 -8.52 15.43 0.03
CA GLN A 444 -8.54 14.73 1.30
C GLN A 444 -8.94 13.28 1.06
N LEU A 445 -8.32 12.35 1.80
CA LEU A 445 -8.69 10.95 1.78
C LEU A 445 -8.70 10.42 3.22
N TYR A 446 -9.73 9.68 3.54
CA TYR A 446 -9.88 8.99 4.81
C TYR A 446 -9.99 7.49 4.55
N LEU A 447 -9.28 6.71 5.33
CA LEU A 447 -9.27 5.26 5.24
C LEU A 447 -9.56 4.67 6.61
N GLY A 448 -10.54 3.77 6.66
CA GLY A 448 -10.77 2.83 7.75
C GLY A 448 -10.38 1.42 7.31
N ALA A 449 -9.78 0.63 8.18
CA ALA A 449 -9.53 -0.78 7.90
C ALA A 449 -9.90 -1.66 9.08
N LEU A 450 -10.42 -2.84 8.76
CA LEU A 450 -10.74 -3.93 9.68
C LEU A 450 -9.98 -5.17 9.25
N SER A 451 -9.15 -5.74 10.12
CA SER A 451 -8.37 -6.95 9.83
C SER A 451 -8.68 -8.06 10.80
N LEU A 452 -8.80 -9.28 10.27
CA LEU A 452 -8.86 -10.52 11.04
C LEU A 452 -7.57 -11.31 10.78
N ARG A 453 -6.92 -11.76 11.84
CA ARG A 453 -5.71 -12.59 11.83
C ARG A 453 -5.99 -13.89 12.57
N ILE A 454 -5.56 -15.03 12.01
CA ILE A 454 -5.73 -16.35 12.64
C ILE A 454 -4.40 -17.08 12.53
N GLY A 455 -3.90 -17.55 13.67
CA GLY A 455 -2.74 -18.43 13.78
C GLY A 455 -3.16 -19.86 14.18
N PHE A 456 -2.54 -20.85 13.55
CA PHE A 456 -2.74 -22.29 13.82
C PHE A 456 -1.43 -22.96 14.19
#